data_524644ec8d79d84a4f59f02490ad024b
#
_entry.id   524644ec8d79d84a4f59f02490ad024b
#
_cell.length_a   1.000
_cell.length_b   1.000
_cell.length_c   1.000
_cell.angle_alpha   90.00
_cell.angle_beta   90.00
_cell.angle_gamma   90.00
#
_symmetry.space_group_name_H-M   'P 1'
#
loop_
_entity.id
_entity.type
_entity.pdbx_description
1 polymer ?
#
loop_
_entity_poly.entity_id
_entity_poly.type
_entity_poly.pdbx_seq_one_letter_code
_entity_poly.pdbx_strand_id
1 'polypeptide(L)'
;MKSKKFLALLLVLVMAISVLASCKPADKPADADKPAETTEGKEEGKEEAPAETGALTEMPTDGEPDADQYINTFDTAHPNTLDPAKGSDSYGNGILLNILEPLVRIQDVKGQMGSVEYVPAGAESWDLSEDGLTYTFHVREGNVWNDGTPVTAKDYEYGIKRCIDPRTACPYANNTYYIKGAEKVNKTKLAEGQEPDYSEVGVVAKDDKTLEITLEHPVPFFIDIVTTRIFFPQRQDLVEQYQDTYSTSPETAPQCGPFILKDWVINSEQNYVKNDNYWDKDNVKLSKYKVSIIKDSNTIFNALKAGQIDYAGVGDPKWKGEFLNNPDYYSTVRANPDTTYFMFNCNADSNTGNNKVRQAISIALDRQELIDSCYNGVPTAAFDFVPPAVTVQGKEFNKLGEGWVKKLAEDNPDPKALFEEGVKEAGLGDPASVTIKLMGSDTSQEGRTSGEFVQQCLEEALGCKVEVDNQDWSQFINIVQTGKGWDIAWLAWGADFNDPSNFLETCHSQTAAYPTGYKNEEFDKLLDEAKVEQDADKRVQLFHDAEKILLYDDAALSPVIHRIANVFRRSYIRNANYSFFSTMGMSRIFTSGRK
;
A
#
# COMPACT_ATOMS: atom_id res chain seq x y z
N MET A 1 -3.13 36.81 50.90
CA MET A 1 -3.36 35.58 50.14
C MET A 1 -4.68 34.94 50.53
N LYS A 2 -5.81 35.48 50.13
CA LYS A 2 -7.17 34.88 50.26
C LYS A 2 -8.07 35.78 49.41
N SER A 3 -8.30 35.47 48.12
CA SER A 3 -9.43 36.01 47.35
C SER A 3 -9.28 35.66 45.85
N LYS A 4 -9.44 34.42 45.46
CA LYS A 4 -9.67 33.98 44.07
C LYS A 4 -10.37 32.60 44.00
N LYS A 5 -11.28 32.31 44.91
CA LYS A 5 -12.08 31.06 44.91
C LYS A 5 -13.59 31.29 45.03
N PHE A 6 -14.12 32.43 44.59
CA PHE A 6 -15.57 32.71 44.75
C PHE A 6 -16.26 33.16 43.44
N LEU A 7 -15.69 32.88 42.27
CA LEU A 7 -16.32 33.29 40.99
C LEU A 7 -16.56 32.12 40.00
N ALA A 8 -16.49 30.88 40.45
CA ALA A 8 -16.73 29.68 39.62
C ALA A 8 -17.99 28.88 39.99
N LEU A 9 -18.89 29.43 40.82
CA LEU A 9 -20.07 28.69 41.28
C LEU A 9 -21.40 29.38 40.95
N LEU A 10 -21.46 30.33 40.03
CA LEU A 10 -22.69 31.07 39.69
C LEU A 10 -23.07 30.99 38.21
N LEU A 11 -22.56 30.05 37.44
CA LEU A 11 -22.87 29.92 35.98
C LEU A 11 -23.44 28.54 35.58
N VAL A 12 -23.87 27.71 36.54
CA VAL A 12 -24.47 26.37 36.29
C VAL A 12 -25.96 26.31 36.64
N LEU A 13 -26.63 27.41 36.97
CA LEU A 13 -28.04 27.39 37.45
C LEU A 13 -29.05 28.16 36.58
N VAL A 14 -28.82 28.37 35.28
CA VAL A 14 -29.79 29.07 34.40
C VAL A 14 -30.15 28.31 33.10
N MET A 15 -29.83 27.04 32.93
CA MET A 15 -30.31 26.26 31.78
C MET A 15 -31.04 24.97 32.18
N ALA A 16 -32.07 25.11 32.97
CA ALA A 16 -32.98 23.99 33.22
C ALA A 16 -34.37 24.51 33.54
N ILE A 17 -35.08 25.14 32.62
CA ILE A 17 -36.57 25.30 32.61
C ILE A 17 -36.95 25.80 31.19
N SER A 18 -37.36 24.88 30.30
CA SER A 18 -38.33 25.12 29.21
C SER A 18 -38.42 23.92 28.28
N VAL A 19 -39.02 22.83 28.71
CA VAL A 19 -39.74 21.88 27.82
C VAL A 19 -40.78 21.16 28.70
N LEU A 20 -42.00 21.69 28.74
CA LEU A 20 -43.20 20.96 29.13
C LEU A 20 -44.44 21.74 28.66
N ALA A 21 -45.03 21.25 27.59
CA ALA A 21 -46.42 21.35 27.12
C ALA A 21 -46.40 21.08 25.61
N SER A 22 -47.01 20.02 25.11
CA SER A 22 -48.41 19.72 25.04
C SER A 22 -48.61 18.32 24.46
N CYS A 23 -49.20 17.42 25.23
CA CYS A 23 -49.90 16.23 24.75
C CYS A 23 -51.40 16.54 24.71
N LYS A 24 -52.10 16.15 23.62
CA LYS A 24 -53.43 15.53 23.70
C LYS A 24 -53.83 14.78 22.43
N PRO A 25 -54.54 13.63 22.56
CA PRO A 25 -54.82 12.70 21.46
C PRO A 25 -56.27 12.82 20.93
N ALA A 26 -56.53 12.29 19.73
CA ALA A 26 -57.91 11.95 19.29
C ALA A 26 -57.85 10.81 18.27
N ASP A 27 -58.32 9.69 18.65
CA ASP A 27 -59.49 8.88 18.27
C ASP A 27 -59.57 8.30 16.86
N LYS A 28 -59.66 6.95 16.83
CA LYS A 28 -60.22 6.09 15.77
C LYS A 28 -61.77 6.19 15.73
N PRO A 29 -62.45 5.82 14.62
CA PRO A 29 -62.93 4.46 14.42
C PRO A 29 -62.95 3.98 12.96
N ALA A 30 -62.68 2.72 12.73
CA ALA A 30 -63.49 1.52 12.47
C ALA A 30 -64.22 1.37 11.12
N ASP A 31 -63.83 0.27 10.49
CA ASP A 31 -64.58 -0.81 9.79
C ASP A 31 -64.96 -0.79 8.32
N ALA A 32 -64.70 -1.97 7.76
CA ALA A 32 -65.39 -2.77 6.72
C ALA A 32 -64.99 -2.45 5.26
N ASP A 33 -64.51 -3.32 4.38
CA ASP A 33 -64.92 -4.65 3.97
C ASP A 33 -63.91 -5.26 2.97
N LYS A 34 -63.71 -6.58 3.00
CA LYS A 34 -63.12 -7.45 1.97
C LYS A 34 -64.28 -7.97 1.05
N PRO A 35 -64.10 -8.63 -0.13
CA PRO A 35 -62.89 -9.19 -0.76
C PRO A 35 -62.83 -9.07 -2.29
N ALA A 36 -61.71 -9.41 -2.94
CA ALA A 36 -61.65 -10.28 -4.13
C ALA A 36 -60.20 -10.61 -4.55
N GLU A 37 -59.92 -11.88 -4.65
CA GLU A 37 -58.70 -12.49 -5.21
C GLU A 37 -58.53 -12.15 -6.69
N THR A 38 -57.28 -11.86 -7.10
CA THR A 38 -56.74 -12.31 -8.40
C THR A 38 -55.24 -12.54 -8.25
N THR A 39 -54.86 -13.77 -8.49
CA THR A 39 -53.49 -14.28 -8.68
C THR A 39 -52.85 -13.70 -9.91
N GLU A 40 -51.68 -13.07 -9.77
CA GLU A 40 -50.70 -12.98 -10.86
C GLU A 40 -49.29 -12.88 -10.27
N GLY A 41 -48.32 -13.52 -10.98
CA GLY A 41 -47.06 -14.00 -10.53
C GLY A 41 -46.10 -12.96 -9.95
N LYS A 42 -45.39 -13.37 -8.93
CA LYS A 42 -44.16 -12.72 -8.48
C LYS A 42 -43.02 -13.12 -9.43
N GLU A 43 -42.57 -12.21 -10.26
CA GLU A 43 -41.17 -12.18 -10.69
C GLU A 43 -40.34 -11.68 -9.50
N GLU A 44 -39.42 -12.52 -9.06
CA GLU A 44 -38.39 -12.10 -8.13
C GLU A 44 -37.47 -11.10 -8.87
N GLY A 45 -37.66 -9.83 -8.58
CA GLY A 45 -36.70 -8.80 -8.93
C GLY A 45 -35.40 -9.04 -8.15
N LYS A 46 -34.34 -9.44 -8.85
CA LYS A 46 -32.99 -9.23 -8.37
C LYS A 46 -32.82 -7.74 -8.09
N GLU A 47 -32.66 -7.36 -6.83
CA GLU A 47 -32.10 -6.07 -6.48
C GLU A 47 -30.66 -6.05 -7.05
N GLU A 48 -30.49 -5.42 -8.19
CA GLU A 48 -29.19 -4.98 -8.66
C GLU A 48 -28.65 -4.01 -7.62
N ALA A 49 -27.46 -4.29 -7.09
CA ALA A 49 -26.68 -3.34 -6.32
C ALA A 49 -26.64 -1.99 -7.08
N PRO A 50 -26.71 -0.83 -6.39
CA PRO A 50 -26.72 0.46 -7.07
C PRO A 50 -25.50 0.54 -7.98
N ALA A 51 -25.72 0.64 -9.28
CA ALA A 51 -24.66 0.89 -10.24
C ALA A 51 -23.86 2.11 -9.75
N GLU A 52 -22.56 1.95 -9.60
CA GLU A 52 -21.64 3.07 -9.35
C GLU A 52 -21.68 4.01 -10.56
N THR A 53 -22.67 4.91 -10.55
CA THR A 53 -22.81 5.94 -11.58
C THR A 53 -21.70 6.96 -11.36
N GLY A 54 -20.64 6.91 -12.17
CA GLY A 54 -19.60 7.93 -12.20
C GLY A 54 -18.15 7.45 -12.31
N ALA A 55 -17.85 6.14 -12.15
CA ALA A 55 -16.50 5.65 -12.43
C ALA A 55 -16.26 5.61 -13.94
N LEU A 56 -15.22 6.31 -14.41
CA LEU A 56 -14.76 6.18 -15.79
C LEU A 56 -14.11 4.80 -15.96
N THR A 57 -14.50 4.10 -17.03
CA THR A 57 -13.84 2.86 -17.46
C THR A 57 -12.49 3.12 -18.13
N GLU A 58 -12.26 4.38 -18.57
CA GLU A 58 -11.00 4.84 -19.17
C GLU A 58 -10.67 6.25 -18.68
N MET A 59 -9.41 6.48 -18.36
CA MET A 59 -8.94 7.84 -18.02
C MET A 59 -8.74 8.67 -19.28
N PRO A 60 -9.06 9.99 -19.24
CA PRO A 60 -8.82 10.87 -20.38
C PRO A 60 -7.30 10.94 -20.71
N THR A 61 -6.95 10.53 -21.92
CA THR A 61 -5.55 10.57 -22.41
C THR A 61 -5.35 11.54 -23.56
N ASP A 62 -6.42 12.05 -24.17
CA ASP A 62 -6.40 12.85 -25.37
C ASP A 62 -6.81 14.31 -25.12
N GLY A 63 -6.37 15.20 -25.97
CA GLY A 63 -6.70 16.62 -25.95
C GLY A 63 -5.52 17.49 -26.36
N GLU A 64 -5.81 18.69 -26.88
CA GLU A 64 -4.78 19.68 -27.15
C GLU A 64 -4.27 20.26 -25.82
N PRO A 65 -2.95 20.24 -25.54
CA PRO A 65 -2.42 20.81 -24.33
C PRO A 65 -2.75 22.30 -24.18
N ASP A 66 -3.15 22.70 -22.98
CA ASP A 66 -3.34 24.10 -22.65
C ASP A 66 -2.04 24.91 -22.82
N ALA A 67 -2.15 26.20 -23.06
CA ALA A 67 -0.98 27.07 -23.20
C ALA A 67 -0.17 27.22 -21.89
N ASP A 68 -0.83 27.21 -20.75
CA ASP A 68 -0.19 27.19 -19.42
C ASP A 68 -0.36 25.79 -18.79
N GLN A 69 0.71 25.04 -18.79
CA GLN A 69 0.76 23.65 -18.34
C GLN A 69 1.24 23.58 -16.90
N TYR A 70 0.32 23.49 -15.94
CA TYR A 70 0.67 23.32 -14.53
C TYR A 70 -0.34 22.45 -13.78
N ILE A 71 0.08 21.88 -12.67
CA ILE A 71 -0.75 21.14 -11.71
C ILE A 71 -0.41 21.58 -10.28
N ASN A 72 -1.44 21.70 -9.44
CA ASN A 72 -1.31 21.85 -8.01
C ASN A 72 -1.79 20.57 -7.32
N THR A 73 -1.00 20.04 -6.41
CA THR A 73 -1.34 18.84 -5.66
C THR A 73 -0.97 19.03 -4.19
N PHE A 74 -1.06 17.96 -3.42
CA PHE A 74 -0.74 18.00 -2.00
C PHE A 74 -0.06 16.70 -1.55
N ASP A 75 0.63 16.79 -0.42
CA ASP A 75 1.05 15.70 0.44
C ASP A 75 0.60 15.98 1.88
N THR A 76 0.52 14.95 2.72
CA THR A 76 0.13 15.10 4.13
C THR A 76 1.32 15.32 5.06
N ALA A 77 2.53 15.02 4.58
CA ALA A 77 3.79 15.27 5.29
C ALA A 77 4.91 15.58 4.28
N HIS A 78 6.06 15.97 4.80
CA HIS A 78 7.28 16.11 4.01
C HIS A 78 8.28 15.00 4.35
N PRO A 79 9.18 14.58 3.44
CA PRO A 79 10.21 13.61 3.73
C PRO A 79 11.29 14.19 4.66
N ASN A 80 11.99 13.29 5.33
CA ASN A 80 13.14 13.67 6.16
C ASN A 80 14.40 13.94 5.32
N THR A 81 14.52 13.28 4.17
CA THR A 81 15.68 13.37 3.27
C THR A 81 15.30 13.00 1.84
N LEU A 82 15.99 13.57 0.86
CA LEU A 82 15.96 13.16 -0.55
C LEU A 82 17.16 12.28 -0.92
N ASP A 83 17.93 11.81 0.06
CA ASP A 83 19.00 10.85 -0.17
C ASP A 83 18.42 9.47 -0.50
N PRO A 84 18.62 8.93 -1.71
CA PRO A 84 18.05 7.63 -2.10
C PRO A 84 18.45 6.49 -1.18
N ALA A 85 19.64 6.53 -0.61
CA ALA A 85 20.17 5.49 0.26
C ALA A 85 19.74 5.61 1.74
N LYS A 86 19.21 6.76 2.18
CA LYS A 86 18.86 6.99 3.59
C LYS A 86 17.37 7.19 3.84
N GLY A 87 16.59 7.52 2.82
CA GLY A 87 15.15 7.72 2.95
C GLY A 87 14.37 6.40 3.02
N SER A 88 13.25 6.39 3.77
CA SER A 88 12.39 5.22 3.95
C SER A 88 10.90 5.53 3.80
N ASP A 89 10.53 6.77 3.46
CA ASP A 89 9.15 7.21 3.36
C ASP A 89 8.68 7.35 1.90
N SER A 90 7.36 7.24 1.69
CA SER A 90 6.73 7.37 0.38
C SER A 90 6.77 8.80 -0.18
N TYR A 91 6.81 9.82 0.68
CA TYR A 91 6.90 11.22 0.27
C TYR A 91 8.23 11.50 -0.43
N GLY A 92 9.34 11.04 0.16
CA GLY A 92 10.66 11.13 -0.47
C GLY A 92 10.72 10.36 -1.78
N ASN A 93 10.14 9.17 -1.84
CA ASN A 93 10.08 8.40 -3.08
C ASN A 93 9.32 9.16 -4.18
N GLY A 94 8.17 9.75 -3.85
CA GLY A 94 7.39 10.57 -4.78
C GLY A 94 8.18 11.75 -5.37
N ILE A 95 9.04 12.40 -4.57
CA ILE A 95 9.95 13.46 -5.05
C ILE A 95 11.02 12.86 -5.97
N LEU A 96 11.70 11.81 -5.51
CA LEU A 96 12.82 11.18 -6.24
C LEU A 96 12.41 10.71 -7.64
N LEU A 97 11.22 10.14 -7.82
CA LEU A 97 10.68 9.74 -9.13
C LEU A 97 10.56 10.90 -10.12
N ASN A 98 10.50 12.14 -9.65
CA ASN A 98 10.39 13.32 -10.49
C ASN A 98 11.74 14.04 -10.71
N ILE A 99 12.68 13.94 -9.77
CA ILE A 99 13.97 14.65 -9.85
C ILE A 99 15.14 13.76 -10.23
N LEU A 100 15.01 12.44 -10.18
CA LEU A 100 16.00 11.46 -10.60
C LEU A 100 15.47 10.58 -11.74
N GLU A 101 16.39 9.89 -12.42
CA GLU A 101 16.06 9.00 -13.52
C GLU A 101 16.50 7.57 -13.19
N PRO A 102 15.56 6.64 -12.88
CA PRO A 102 15.88 5.22 -12.69
C PRO A 102 16.35 4.58 -14.00
N LEU A 103 16.95 3.40 -13.95
CA LEU A 103 17.31 2.63 -15.16
C LEU A 103 16.07 2.27 -15.97
N VAL A 104 14.99 1.86 -15.31
CA VAL A 104 13.71 1.41 -15.89
C VAL A 104 12.57 2.12 -15.17
N ARG A 105 11.49 2.44 -15.88
CA ARG A 105 10.25 2.93 -15.29
C ARG A 105 9.10 1.95 -15.51
N ILE A 106 8.12 2.01 -14.66
CA ILE A 106 6.83 1.33 -14.80
C ILE A 106 5.81 2.37 -15.25
N GLN A 107 5.08 2.09 -16.32
CA GLN A 107 3.97 2.94 -16.78
C GLN A 107 2.69 2.13 -16.93
N ASP A 108 1.55 2.83 -16.86
CA ASP A 108 0.26 2.23 -17.17
C ASP A 108 0.14 1.92 -18.67
N VAL A 109 -0.37 0.74 -19.01
CA VAL A 109 -0.68 0.38 -20.39
C VAL A 109 -1.90 1.17 -20.85
N LYS A 110 -1.73 1.94 -21.94
CA LYS A 110 -2.81 2.79 -22.47
C LYS A 110 -4.05 1.97 -22.82
N GLY A 111 -5.21 2.37 -22.26
CA GLY A 111 -6.50 1.70 -22.48
C GLY A 111 -6.69 0.41 -21.69
N GLN A 112 -5.78 0.06 -20.77
CA GLN A 112 -5.88 -1.13 -19.92
C GLN A 112 -5.62 -0.73 -18.47
N MET A 113 -6.65 -0.19 -17.81
CA MET A 113 -6.56 0.22 -16.41
C MET A 113 -6.10 -0.95 -15.51
N GLY A 114 -5.07 -0.69 -14.69
CA GLY A 114 -4.49 -1.69 -13.79
C GLY A 114 -3.37 -2.52 -14.39
N SER A 115 -3.19 -2.54 -15.72
CA SER A 115 -2.05 -3.18 -16.36
C SER A 115 -0.87 -2.22 -16.45
N VAL A 116 0.34 -2.76 -16.25
CA VAL A 116 1.58 -1.99 -16.31
C VAL A 116 2.59 -2.65 -17.26
N GLU A 117 3.52 -1.84 -17.75
CA GLU A 117 4.64 -2.30 -18.56
C GLU A 117 5.94 -1.61 -18.13
N TYR A 118 7.07 -2.30 -18.32
CA TYR A 118 8.39 -1.74 -18.08
C TYR A 118 8.88 -1.01 -19.31
N VAL A 119 9.31 0.24 -19.12
CA VAL A 119 9.79 1.08 -20.21
C VAL A 119 11.21 1.56 -19.97
N PRO A 120 12.01 1.70 -21.05
CA PRO A 120 13.31 2.33 -21.00
C PRO A 120 13.28 3.72 -20.38
N ALA A 121 14.26 3.99 -19.51
CA ALA A 121 14.40 5.28 -18.83
C ALA A 121 15.87 5.74 -18.88
N GLY A 122 16.59 5.76 -17.77
CA GLY A 122 18.03 6.01 -17.72
C GLY A 122 18.85 4.97 -18.49
N ALA A 123 18.37 3.74 -18.59
CA ALA A 123 18.81 2.78 -19.61
C ALA A 123 17.92 2.90 -20.85
N GLU A 124 18.52 2.88 -22.05
CA GLU A 124 17.76 2.84 -23.32
C GLU A 124 17.30 1.42 -23.68
N SER A 125 17.95 0.40 -23.11
CA SER A 125 17.60 -1.02 -23.21
C SER A 125 18.31 -1.82 -22.12
N TRP A 126 17.91 -3.09 -21.97
CA TRP A 126 18.62 -4.06 -21.14
C TRP A 126 18.49 -5.46 -21.74
N ASP A 127 19.49 -6.28 -21.45
CA ASP A 127 19.52 -7.69 -21.83
C ASP A 127 19.59 -8.56 -20.57
N LEU A 128 19.02 -9.75 -20.63
CA LEU A 128 19.14 -10.79 -19.62
C LEU A 128 19.88 -11.99 -20.22
N SER A 129 20.91 -12.48 -19.53
CA SER A 129 21.64 -13.67 -19.96
C SER A 129 20.76 -14.92 -20.00
N GLU A 130 21.13 -15.91 -20.82
CA GLU A 130 20.33 -17.16 -20.99
C GLU A 130 20.10 -17.93 -19.70
N ASP A 131 21.02 -17.83 -18.72
CA ASP A 131 20.90 -18.44 -17.40
C ASP A 131 20.05 -17.62 -16.41
N GLY A 132 19.55 -16.45 -16.83
CA GLY A 132 18.72 -15.57 -16.00
C GLY A 132 19.49 -14.86 -14.86
N LEU A 133 20.82 -14.87 -14.89
CA LEU A 133 21.64 -14.37 -13.78
C LEU A 133 22.19 -12.97 -14.00
N THR A 134 22.41 -12.55 -15.24
CA THR A 134 23.09 -11.27 -15.51
C THR A 134 22.23 -10.35 -16.34
N TYR A 135 21.88 -9.20 -15.78
CA TYR A 135 21.29 -8.09 -16.49
C TYR A 135 22.37 -7.14 -16.98
N THR A 136 22.34 -6.78 -18.26
CA THR A 136 23.20 -5.77 -18.88
C THR A 136 22.35 -4.58 -19.26
N PHE A 137 22.49 -3.46 -18.56
CA PHE A 137 21.78 -2.22 -18.84
C PHE A 137 22.65 -1.32 -19.73
N HIS A 138 22.05 -0.84 -20.82
CA HIS A 138 22.67 0.12 -21.74
C HIS A 138 22.24 1.53 -21.33
N VAL A 139 23.12 2.23 -20.61
CA VAL A 139 22.84 3.58 -20.09
C VAL A 139 22.75 4.58 -21.22
N ARG A 140 21.67 5.37 -21.23
CA ARG A 140 21.29 6.29 -22.28
C ARG A 140 22.29 7.44 -22.47
N GLU A 141 22.61 7.76 -23.71
CA GLU A 141 23.29 9.00 -24.03
C GLU A 141 22.39 10.23 -23.86
N GLY A 142 22.96 11.36 -23.47
CA GLY A 142 22.25 12.64 -23.36
C GLY A 142 21.47 12.81 -22.04
N ASN A 143 21.44 11.81 -21.16
CA ASN A 143 20.98 12.01 -19.80
C ASN A 143 22.06 12.77 -19.00
N VAL A 144 21.69 13.91 -18.41
CA VAL A 144 22.63 14.79 -17.70
C VAL A 144 22.06 15.23 -16.36
N TRP A 145 22.95 15.42 -15.41
CA TRP A 145 22.65 16.09 -14.14
C TRP A 145 22.30 17.57 -14.35
N ASN A 146 21.68 18.18 -13.37
CA ASN A 146 21.28 19.60 -13.41
C ASN A 146 22.47 20.58 -13.55
N ASP A 147 23.69 20.14 -13.28
CA ASP A 147 24.93 20.91 -13.52
C ASP A 147 25.51 20.67 -14.94
N GLY A 148 24.87 19.85 -15.76
CA GLY A 148 25.29 19.49 -17.12
C GLY A 148 26.28 18.33 -17.20
N THR A 149 26.70 17.73 -16.09
CA THR A 149 27.54 16.54 -16.05
C THR A 149 26.76 15.34 -16.60
N PRO A 150 27.34 14.46 -17.45
CA PRO A 150 26.67 13.26 -17.92
C PRO A 150 26.29 12.30 -16.76
N VAL A 151 25.12 11.69 -16.83
CA VAL A 151 24.77 10.51 -16.01
C VAL A 151 25.35 9.28 -16.67
N THR A 152 26.08 8.48 -15.91
CA THR A 152 26.82 7.32 -16.41
C THR A 152 26.50 6.04 -15.63
N ALA A 153 26.93 4.90 -16.15
CA ALA A 153 26.82 3.62 -15.46
C ALA A 153 27.50 3.62 -14.07
N LYS A 154 28.53 4.47 -13.91
CA LYS A 154 29.24 4.61 -12.62
C LYS A 154 28.37 5.27 -11.53
N ASP A 155 27.45 6.18 -11.92
CA ASP A 155 26.55 6.82 -10.96
C ASP A 155 25.53 5.81 -10.41
N TYR A 156 25.06 4.87 -11.24
CA TYR A 156 24.20 3.77 -10.82
C TYR A 156 24.97 2.74 -9.98
N GLU A 157 26.16 2.32 -10.44
CA GLU A 157 27.05 1.41 -9.69
C GLU A 157 27.33 1.97 -8.28
N TYR A 158 27.72 3.24 -8.21
CA TYR A 158 27.99 3.90 -6.93
C TYR A 158 26.75 3.94 -6.05
N GLY A 159 25.59 4.32 -6.59
CA GLY A 159 24.33 4.38 -5.86
C GLY A 159 23.97 3.04 -5.22
N ILE A 160 24.05 1.93 -5.98
CA ILE A 160 23.75 0.58 -5.49
C ILE A 160 24.78 0.16 -4.44
N LYS A 161 26.09 0.32 -4.70
CA LYS A 161 27.16 -0.02 -3.75
C LYS A 161 27.06 0.78 -2.45
N ARG A 162 26.64 2.04 -2.52
CA ARG A 162 26.38 2.87 -1.34
C ARG A 162 25.23 2.35 -0.50
N CYS A 163 24.17 1.78 -1.11
CA CYS A 163 23.09 1.12 -0.36
C CYS A 163 23.55 -0.20 0.29
N ILE A 164 24.49 -0.91 -0.34
CA ILE A 164 25.12 -2.13 0.20
C ILE A 164 26.09 -1.82 1.34
N ASP A 165 26.73 -0.64 1.36
CA ASP A 165 27.71 -0.25 2.37
C ASP A 165 27.09 -0.25 3.77
N PRO A 166 27.59 -1.07 4.73
CA PRO A 166 27.02 -1.13 6.08
C PRO A 166 27.10 0.21 6.84
N ARG A 167 28.05 1.09 6.47
CA ARG A 167 28.20 2.43 7.08
C ARG A 167 27.08 3.38 6.67
N THR A 168 26.45 3.16 5.52
CA THR A 168 25.30 3.96 5.05
C THR A 168 24.05 3.69 5.86
N ALA A 169 23.90 2.47 6.43
CA ALA A 169 22.73 2.01 7.16
C ALA A 169 21.43 2.19 6.32
N CYS A 170 21.50 1.79 5.05
CA CYS A 170 20.37 1.90 4.13
C CYS A 170 19.17 1.08 4.63
N PRO A 171 17.98 1.69 4.84
CA PRO A 171 16.80 0.98 5.35
C PRO A 171 16.33 -0.16 4.44
N TYR A 172 16.60 -0.06 3.14
CA TYR A 172 16.20 -1.01 2.10
C TYR A 172 17.36 -1.84 1.53
N ALA A 173 18.48 -1.95 2.27
CA ALA A 173 19.63 -2.72 1.81
C ALA A 173 19.28 -4.18 1.47
N ASN A 174 18.30 -4.79 2.17
CA ASN A 174 17.82 -6.14 1.90
C ASN A 174 17.32 -6.33 0.46
N ASN A 175 16.76 -5.31 -0.19
CA ASN A 175 16.34 -5.40 -1.60
C ASN A 175 17.51 -5.51 -2.57
N THR A 176 18.75 -5.29 -2.12
CA THR A 176 19.96 -5.55 -2.92
C THR A 176 20.50 -6.98 -2.75
N TYR A 177 19.98 -7.79 -1.81
CA TYR A 177 20.55 -9.12 -1.49
C TYR A 177 20.36 -10.16 -2.58
N TYR A 178 19.51 -9.89 -3.57
CA TYR A 178 19.45 -10.67 -4.80
C TYR A 178 20.71 -10.54 -5.66
N ILE A 179 21.47 -9.46 -5.47
CA ILE A 179 22.72 -9.20 -6.20
C ILE A 179 23.84 -10.01 -5.56
N LYS A 180 24.62 -10.70 -6.39
CA LYS A 180 25.75 -11.52 -5.96
C LYS A 180 26.68 -10.76 -5.01
N GLY A 181 26.97 -11.36 -3.86
CA GLY A 181 27.86 -10.82 -2.85
C GLY A 181 27.35 -9.63 -2.03
N ALA A 182 26.20 -9.05 -2.35
CA ALA A 182 25.70 -7.84 -1.71
C ALA A 182 25.35 -8.05 -0.23
N GLU A 183 24.64 -9.12 0.10
CA GLU A 183 24.30 -9.45 1.48
C GLU A 183 25.54 -9.66 2.36
N LYS A 184 26.55 -10.37 1.84
CA LYS A 184 27.82 -10.61 2.53
C LYS A 184 28.50 -9.29 2.92
N VAL A 185 28.57 -8.35 1.99
CA VAL A 185 29.17 -7.03 2.24
C VAL A 185 28.35 -6.24 3.24
N ASN A 186 27.02 -6.16 3.05
CA ASN A 186 26.15 -5.37 3.92
C ASN A 186 26.14 -5.87 5.38
N LYS A 187 26.19 -7.18 5.59
CA LYS A 187 26.25 -7.80 6.94
C LYS A 187 27.65 -7.86 7.55
N THR A 188 28.69 -7.43 6.83
CA THR A 188 30.05 -7.42 7.32
C THR A 188 30.25 -6.33 8.39
N LYS A 189 30.78 -6.71 9.56
CA LYS A 189 31.17 -5.74 10.59
C LYS A 189 32.54 -5.18 10.23
N LEU A 190 32.58 -3.92 9.85
CA LEU A 190 33.81 -3.22 9.51
C LEU A 190 34.49 -2.70 10.78
N ALA A 191 35.83 -2.79 10.82
CA ALA A 191 36.65 -2.10 11.82
C ALA A 191 36.67 -0.58 11.50
N GLU A 192 37.03 0.23 12.49
CA GLU A 192 37.16 1.68 12.29
C GLU A 192 38.20 1.98 11.19
N GLY A 193 37.77 2.75 10.17
CA GLY A 193 38.57 3.10 8.99
C GLY A 193 38.72 1.99 7.95
N GLN A 194 38.05 0.84 8.13
CA GLN A 194 38.06 -0.23 7.12
C GLN A 194 37.05 0.08 6.03
N GLU A 195 37.45 -0.07 4.76
CA GLU A 195 36.58 0.02 3.60
C GLU A 195 35.89 -1.33 3.33
N PRO A 196 34.62 -1.32 2.81
CA PRO A 196 33.95 -2.54 2.34
C PRO A 196 34.68 -3.15 1.15
N ASP A 197 34.71 -4.46 1.08
CA ASP A 197 35.26 -5.19 -0.07
C ASP A 197 34.16 -5.51 -1.08
N TYR A 198 34.12 -4.77 -2.19
CA TYR A 198 33.18 -4.96 -3.28
C TYR A 198 33.69 -5.89 -4.39
N SER A 199 34.84 -6.55 -4.24
CA SER A 199 35.48 -7.35 -5.30
C SER A 199 34.62 -8.51 -5.82
N GLU A 200 33.75 -9.04 -4.98
CA GLU A 200 32.82 -10.13 -5.33
C GLU A 200 31.38 -9.65 -5.61
N VAL A 201 31.12 -8.33 -5.47
CA VAL A 201 29.76 -7.80 -5.68
C VAL A 201 29.44 -7.72 -7.16
N GLY A 202 28.30 -8.31 -7.53
CA GLY A 202 27.82 -8.42 -8.90
C GLY A 202 27.27 -7.12 -9.49
N VAL A 203 27.82 -5.94 -9.17
CA VAL A 203 27.45 -4.65 -9.80
C VAL A 203 28.71 -4.01 -10.36
N VAL A 204 28.79 -3.88 -11.68
CA VAL A 204 30.00 -3.43 -12.37
C VAL A 204 29.66 -2.51 -13.56
N ALA A 205 30.09 -1.25 -13.52
CA ALA A 205 30.13 -0.38 -14.70
C ALA A 205 31.34 -0.79 -15.56
N LYS A 206 31.08 -1.45 -16.68
CA LYS A 206 32.13 -1.88 -17.62
C LYS A 206 32.76 -0.68 -18.31
N ASP A 207 31.98 0.32 -18.59
CA ASP A 207 32.32 1.62 -19.12
C ASP A 207 31.26 2.66 -18.69
N ASP A 208 31.28 3.86 -19.27
CA ASP A 208 30.32 4.91 -18.90
C ASP A 208 28.87 4.61 -19.33
N LYS A 209 28.64 3.63 -20.22
CA LYS A 209 27.34 3.31 -20.79
C LYS A 209 26.84 1.91 -20.48
N THR A 210 27.64 1.05 -19.91
CA THR A 210 27.32 -0.36 -19.70
C THR A 210 27.40 -0.70 -18.22
N LEU A 211 26.25 -1.03 -17.62
CA LEU A 211 26.14 -1.52 -16.25
C LEU A 211 25.73 -2.99 -16.28
N GLU A 212 26.58 -3.87 -15.72
CA GLU A 212 26.21 -5.27 -15.48
C GLU A 212 25.79 -5.47 -14.02
N ILE A 213 24.67 -6.18 -13.83
CA ILE A 213 24.21 -6.62 -12.51
C ILE A 213 24.04 -8.14 -12.55
N THR A 214 24.86 -8.85 -11.77
CA THR A 214 24.81 -10.32 -11.63
C THR A 214 24.12 -10.70 -10.34
N LEU A 215 23.16 -11.62 -10.42
CA LEU A 215 22.35 -12.09 -9.30
C LEU A 215 22.93 -13.36 -8.65
N GLU A 216 22.55 -13.66 -7.41
CA GLU A 216 22.86 -14.93 -6.73
C GLU A 216 22.10 -16.11 -7.33
N HIS A 217 20.88 -15.90 -7.79
CA HIS A 217 20.01 -16.83 -8.47
C HIS A 217 19.07 -16.06 -9.41
N PRO A 218 18.40 -16.70 -10.38
CA PRO A 218 17.43 -16.02 -11.22
C PRO A 218 16.28 -15.43 -10.38
N VAL A 219 15.91 -14.17 -10.63
CA VAL A 219 14.84 -13.45 -9.90
C VAL A 219 13.88 -12.86 -10.93
N PRO A 220 12.71 -13.47 -11.16
CA PRO A 220 11.77 -13.06 -12.20
C PRO A 220 11.22 -11.62 -12.06
N PHE A 221 11.16 -11.13 -10.83
CA PHE A 221 10.69 -9.78 -10.49
C PHE A 221 11.83 -8.76 -10.25
N PHE A 222 13.07 -9.08 -10.65
CA PHE A 222 14.21 -8.19 -10.41
C PHE A 222 14.05 -6.83 -11.08
N ILE A 223 13.38 -6.77 -12.23
CA ILE A 223 13.10 -5.49 -12.92
C ILE A 223 12.19 -4.58 -12.07
N ASP A 224 11.24 -5.12 -11.31
CA ASP A 224 10.45 -4.31 -10.36
C ASP A 224 11.36 -3.68 -9.30
N ILE A 225 12.29 -4.46 -8.74
CA ILE A 225 13.24 -3.96 -7.73
C ILE A 225 14.13 -2.87 -8.31
N VAL A 226 14.56 -2.98 -9.57
CA VAL A 226 15.39 -1.98 -10.27
C VAL A 226 14.69 -0.63 -10.40
N THR A 227 13.35 -0.58 -10.37
CA THR A 227 12.61 0.68 -10.40
C THR A 227 12.58 1.43 -9.07
N THR A 228 13.05 0.80 -7.98
CA THR A 228 13.02 1.35 -6.63
C THR A 228 14.19 2.30 -6.37
N ARG A 229 14.03 3.17 -5.36
CA ARG A 229 14.97 4.25 -5.02
C ARG A 229 16.43 3.82 -4.82
N ILE A 230 16.67 2.59 -4.38
CA ILE A 230 18.02 2.07 -4.11
C ILE A 230 18.85 1.83 -5.40
N PHE A 231 18.18 1.79 -6.56
CA PHE A 231 18.81 1.69 -7.88
C PHE A 231 18.90 3.04 -8.62
N PHE A 232 18.56 4.15 -7.95
CA PHE A 232 18.69 5.46 -8.56
C PHE A 232 20.15 5.91 -8.62
N PRO A 233 20.55 6.69 -9.64
CA PRO A 233 21.93 7.14 -9.79
C PRO A 233 22.28 8.13 -8.66
N GLN A 234 23.51 8.08 -8.18
CA GLN A 234 24.03 8.97 -7.15
C GLN A 234 25.41 9.51 -7.53
N ARG A 235 25.67 10.76 -7.22
CA ARG A 235 26.93 11.48 -7.50
C ARG A 235 27.91 11.28 -6.35
N GLN A 236 28.92 10.43 -6.57
CA GLN A 236 29.95 10.17 -5.55
C GLN A 236 30.64 11.45 -5.08
N ASP A 237 31.06 12.30 -6.03
CA ASP A 237 31.74 13.56 -5.73
C ASP A 237 30.91 14.50 -4.84
N LEU A 238 29.58 14.54 -5.07
CA LEU A 238 28.67 15.38 -4.26
C LEU A 238 28.33 14.74 -2.91
N VAL A 239 28.24 13.40 -2.83
CA VAL A 239 28.11 12.70 -1.54
C VAL A 239 29.32 12.98 -0.66
N GLU A 240 30.54 12.91 -1.23
CA GLU A 240 31.80 13.20 -0.53
C GLU A 240 31.91 14.68 -0.15
N GLN A 241 31.45 15.58 -1.01
CA GLN A 241 31.46 17.04 -0.79
C GLN A 241 30.48 17.46 0.30
N TYR A 242 29.24 17.01 0.25
CA TYR A 242 28.15 17.48 1.12
C TYR A 242 27.98 16.63 2.38
N GLN A 243 28.44 15.39 2.39
CA GLN A 243 28.39 14.48 3.54
C GLN A 243 26.97 14.45 4.18
N ASP A 244 26.84 14.86 5.44
CA ASP A 244 25.56 14.83 6.17
C ASP A 244 24.52 15.80 5.61
N THR A 245 24.91 16.77 4.77
CA THR A 245 23.99 17.70 4.12
C THR A 245 23.61 17.27 2.70
N TYR A 246 24.14 16.15 2.20
CA TYR A 246 23.76 15.61 0.90
C TYR A 246 22.26 15.34 0.82
N SER A 247 21.60 15.89 -0.21
CA SER A 247 20.16 15.73 -0.47
C SER A 247 19.24 16.13 0.70
N THR A 248 19.65 17.12 1.52
CA THR A 248 18.81 17.70 2.56
C THR A 248 18.13 19.01 2.12
N SER A 249 18.48 19.52 0.95
CA SER A 249 17.86 20.68 0.30
C SER A 249 17.96 20.56 -1.21
N PRO A 250 17.20 21.37 -2.00
CA PRO A 250 17.31 21.38 -3.46
C PRO A 250 18.72 21.66 -3.98
N GLU A 251 19.49 22.49 -3.27
CA GLU A 251 20.85 22.89 -3.66
C GLU A 251 21.87 21.77 -3.46
N THR A 252 21.62 20.86 -2.50
CA THR A 252 22.50 19.73 -2.19
C THR A 252 22.01 18.40 -2.78
N ALA A 253 20.84 18.41 -3.45
CA ALA A 253 20.28 17.26 -4.14
C ALA A 253 20.62 17.31 -5.64
N PRO A 254 21.48 16.40 -6.14
CA PRO A 254 21.68 16.27 -7.60
C PRO A 254 20.39 15.80 -8.26
N GLN A 255 20.08 16.36 -9.45
CA GLN A 255 18.82 16.11 -10.14
C GLN A 255 19.09 15.84 -11.63
N CYS A 256 18.49 14.81 -12.19
CA CYS A 256 18.59 14.44 -13.61
C CYS A 256 17.25 13.97 -14.21
N GLY A 257 16.18 14.05 -13.42
CA GLY A 257 14.84 13.61 -13.82
C GLY A 257 14.05 14.63 -14.65
N PRO A 258 12.76 14.35 -14.93
CA PRO A 258 11.89 15.18 -15.75
C PRO A 258 11.62 16.59 -15.18
N PHE A 259 11.77 16.76 -13.87
CA PHE A 259 11.58 18.05 -13.20
C PHE A 259 12.75 18.40 -12.29
N ILE A 260 12.88 19.67 -12.02
CA ILE A 260 13.81 20.24 -11.04
C ILE A 260 12.98 20.75 -9.85
N LEU A 261 13.26 20.24 -8.65
CA LEU A 261 12.78 20.81 -7.40
C LEU A 261 13.53 22.13 -7.16
N LYS A 262 12.82 23.25 -7.26
CA LYS A 262 13.39 24.59 -7.11
C LYS A 262 13.34 25.08 -5.67
N ASP A 263 12.19 24.85 -5.02
CA ASP A 263 11.97 25.30 -3.65
C ASP A 263 11.37 24.15 -2.83
N TRP A 264 11.88 23.97 -1.63
CA TRP A 264 11.35 23.06 -0.63
C TRP A 264 11.22 23.77 0.71
N VAL A 265 10.02 24.23 0.99
CA VAL A 265 9.68 24.85 2.27
C VAL A 265 9.07 23.78 3.17
N ILE A 266 9.84 23.36 4.17
CA ILE A 266 9.47 22.28 5.09
C ILE A 266 8.10 22.56 5.74
N ASN A 267 7.21 21.56 5.77
CA ASN A 267 5.83 21.62 6.25
C ASN A 267 4.92 22.63 5.51
N SER A 268 5.30 23.13 4.36
CA SER A 268 4.54 24.12 3.59
C SER A 268 4.33 23.70 2.14
N GLU A 269 5.38 23.73 1.34
CA GLU A 269 5.25 23.48 -0.10
C GLU A 269 6.56 23.05 -0.77
N GLN A 270 6.39 22.44 -1.95
CA GLN A 270 7.46 22.10 -2.87
C GLN A 270 7.10 22.65 -4.25
N ASN A 271 8.03 23.33 -4.92
CA ASN A 271 7.81 23.91 -6.24
C ASN A 271 8.77 23.29 -7.25
N TYR A 272 8.21 22.79 -8.34
CA TYR A 272 8.93 22.11 -9.40
C TYR A 272 8.76 22.84 -10.72
N VAL A 273 9.84 22.84 -11.51
CA VAL A 273 9.82 23.29 -12.91
C VAL A 273 10.32 22.19 -13.83
N LYS A 274 9.86 22.19 -15.08
CA LYS A 274 10.34 21.27 -16.10
C LYS A 274 11.85 21.35 -16.22
N ASN A 275 12.50 20.19 -16.38
CA ASN A 275 13.93 20.11 -16.68
C ASN A 275 14.15 20.18 -18.19
N ASP A 276 14.64 21.31 -18.68
CA ASP A 276 14.90 21.52 -20.10
C ASP A 276 16.09 20.68 -20.64
N ASN A 277 16.91 20.12 -19.73
CA ASN A 277 18.00 19.22 -20.05
C ASN A 277 17.62 17.73 -19.98
N TYR A 278 16.37 17.41 -19.58
CA TYR A 278 15.92 16.03 -19.51
C TYR A 278 15.90 15.39 -20.91
N TRP A 279 16.37 14.15 -21.00
CA TRP A 279 16.50 13.45 -22.29
C TRP A 279 15.15 13.30 -23.03
N ASP A 280 14.04 13.12 -22.29
CA ASP A 280 12.70 12.95 -22.83
C ASP A 280 11.79 14.19 -22.62
N LYS A 281 12.41 15.37 -22.58
CA LYS A 281 11.71 16.65 -22.31
C LYS A 281 10.54 16.94 -23.24
N ASP A 282 10.57 16.46 -24.47
CA ASP A 282 9.51 16.74 -25.46
C ASP A 282 8.20 16.02 -25.10
N ASN A 283 8.26 14.94 -24.33
CA ASN A 283 7.11 14.22 -23.79
C ASN A 283 6.64 14.77 -22.42
N VAL A 284 7.44 15.56 -21.73
CA VAL A 284 7.04 16.28 -20.51
C VAL A 284 6.29 17.55 -20.91
N LYS A 285 4.97 17.58 -20.69
CA LYS A 285 4.12 18.71 -21.11
C LYS A 285 3.99 19.78 -20.02
N LEU A 286 3.91 19.36 -18.74
CA LEU A 286 3.85 20.33 -17.64
C LEU A 286 5.10 21.20 -17.60
N SER A 287 4.91 22.52 -17.50
CA SER A 287 6.01 23.48 -17.31
C SER A 287 6.43 23.59 -15.84
N LYS A 288 5.48 23.33 -14.95
CA LYS A 288 5.66 23.41 -13.49
C LYS A 288 4.58 22.61 -12.75
N TYR A 289 4.84 22.24 -11.51
CA TYR A 289 3.80 21.79 -10.58
C TYR A 289 4.18 22.15 -9.16
N LYS A 290 3.16 22.21 -8.29
CA LYS A 290 3.31 22.51 -6.87
C LYS A 290 2.69 21.42 -6.02
N VAL A 291 3.37 21.07 -4.92
CA VAL A 291 2.86 20.19 -3.87
C VAL A 291 2.70 21.04 -2.60
N SER A 292 1.49 21.14 -2.07
CA SER A 292 1.20 21.81 -0.80
C SER A 292 1.13 20.78 0.33
N ILE A 293 1.65 21.08 1.52
CA ILE A 293 1.53 20.17 2.67
C ILE A 293 0.23 20.48 3.41
N ILE A 294 -0.75 19.56 3.30
CA ILE A 294 -2.09 19.72 3.89
C ILE A 294 -2.43 18.45 4.66
N LYS A 295 -2.53 18.54 6.00
CA LYS A 295 -2.70 17.36 6.88
C LYS A 295 -4.15 16.97 7.13
N ASP A 296 -5.07 17.93 7.11
CA ASP A 296 -6.48 17.70 7.44
C ASP A 296 -7.31 17.38 6.20
N SER A 297 -8.04 16.25 6.23
CA SER A 297 -8.82 15.76 5.10
C SER A 297 -9.90 16.74 4.65
N ASN A 298 -10.61 17.40 5.56
CA ASN A 298 -11.61 18.38 5.18
C ASN A 298 -10.98 19.61 4.50
N THR A 299 -9.78 20.00 4.93
CA THR A 299 -9.01 21.07 4.28
C THR A 299 -8.60 20.66 2.86
N ILE A 300 -8.18 19.39 2.66
CA ILE A 300 -7.87 18.82 1.33
C ILE A 300 -9.11 18.88 0.43
N PHE A 301 -10.26 18.41 0.91
CA PHE A 301 -11.48 18.37 0.10
C PHE A 301 -12.01 19.77 -0.23
N ASN A 302 -11.91 20.72 0.70
CA ASN A 302 -12.23 22.13 0.43
C ASN A 302 -11.25 22.75 -0.58
N ALA A 303 -9.96 22.44 -0.50
CA ALA A 303 -8.96 22.89 -1.46
C ALA A 303 -9.22 22.34 -2.87
N LEU A 304 -9.60 21.04 -2.98
CA LEU A 304 -10.02 20.44 -4.25
C LEU A 304 -11.26 21.14 -4.81
N LYS A 305 -12.27 21.37 -3.98
CA LYS A 305 -13.50 22.10 -4.37
C LYS A 305 -13.20 23.52 -4.84
N ALA A 306 -12.32 24.22 -4.15
CA ALA A 306 -11.93 25.59 -4.49
C ALA A 306 -10.95 25.70 -5.67
N GLY A 307 -10.46 24.56 -6.23
CA GLY A 307 -9.48 24.56 -7.31
C GLY A 307 -8.06 24.96 -6.87
N GLN A 308 -7.76 24.87 -5.59
CA GLN A 308 -6.42 25.12 -5.04
C GLN A 308 -5.51 23.91 -5.24
N ILE A 309 -6.09 22.70 -5.32
CA ILE A 309 -5.45 21.48 -5.76
C ILE A 309 -6.28 20.83 -6.87
N ASP A 310 -5.67 20.01 -7.68
CA ASP A 310 -6.27 19.50 -8.92
C ASP A 310 -6.76 18.05 -8.83
N TYR A 311 -6.32 17.30 -7.81
CA TYR A 311 -6.81 15.95 -7.52
C TYR A 311 -6.62 15.56 -6.05
N ALA A 312 -7.46 14.64 -5.57
CA ALA A 312 -7.33 14.04 -4.24
C ALA A 312 -7.99 12.65 -4.18
N GLY A 313 -7.49 11.80 -3.29
CA GLY A 313 -8.20 10.62 -2.82
C GLY A 313 -9.31 11.04 -1.85
N VAL A 314 -10.56 10.59 -2.07
CA VAL A 314 -11.73 10.94 -1.25
C VAL A 314 -12.39 9.69 -0.73
N GLY A 315 -12.20 9.41 0.56
CA GLY A 315 -12.84 8.28 1.25
C GLY A 315 -14.16 8.64 1.93
N ASP A 316 -14.36 9.92 2.30
CA ASP A 316 -15.56 10.37 3.00
C ASP A 316 -16.80 10.35 2.09
N PRO A 317 -17.90 9.62 2.46
CA PRO A 317 -19.07 9.44 1.61
C PRO A 317 -19.77 10.75 1.22
N LYS A 318 -19.80 11.73 2.11
CA LYS A 318 -20.42 13.04 1.85
C LYS A 318 -19.67 13.79 0.75
N TRP A 319 -18.35 13.85 0.87
CA TRP A 319 -17.49 14.49 -0.13
C TRP A 319 -17.45 13.71 -1.45
N LYS A 320 -17.44 12.36 -1.37
CA LYS A 320 -17.57 11.49 -2.55
C LYS A 320 -18.84 11.82 -3.32
N GLY A 321 -20.00 11.91 -2.64
CA GLY A 321 -21.28 12.27 -3.26
C GLY A 321 -21.29 13.66 -3.90
N GLU A 322 -20.59 14.64 -3.32
CA GLU A 322 -20.47 15.98 -3.87
C GLU A 322 -19.66 16.01 -5.18
N PHE A 323 -18.54 15.27 -5.24
CA PHE A 323 -17.65 15.26 -6.41
C PHE A 323 -18.16 14.35 -7.54
N LEU A 324 -18.81 13.20 -7.25
CA LEU A 324 -19.33 12.28 -8.25
C LEU A 324 -20.36 12.92 -9.19
N ASN A 325 -21.17 13.81 -8.67
CA ASN A 325 -22.24 14.47 -9.44
C ASN A 325 -21.79 15.78 -10.11
N ASN A 326 -20.51 16.12 -10.02
CA ASN A 326 -19.97 17.37 -10.55
C ASN A 326 -19.17 17.11 -11.83
N PRO A 327 -19.59 17.63 -13.01
CA PRO A 327 -18.91 17.40 -14.29
C PRO A 327 -17.51 18.02 -14.39
N ASP A 328 -17.13 18.86 -13.42
CA ASP A 328 -15.77 19.41 -13.32
C ASP A 328 -14.75 18.37 -12.87
N TYR A 329 -15.19 17.16 -12.53
CA TYR A 329 -14.33 16.06 -12.06
C TYR A 329 -14.59 14.77 -12.83
N TYR A 330 -13.60 13.93 -12.87
CA TYR A 330 -13.74 12.49 -13.08
C TYR A 330 -13.11 11.72 -11.91
N SER A 331 -13.56 10.50 -11.70
CA SER A 331 -13.02 9.66 -10.63
C SER A 331 -12.53 8.33 -11.16
N THR A 332 -11.56 7.77 -10.46
CA THR A 332 -11.11 6.39 -10.64
C THR A 332 -11.11 5.68 -9.29
N VAL A 333 -11.50 4.41 -9.29
CA VAL A 333 -11.34 3.52 -8.14
C VAL A 333 -10.13 2.64 -8.40
N ARG A 334 -9.18 2.66 -7.48
CA ARG A 334 -7.93 1.90 -7.59
C ARG A 334 -7.74 1.04 -6.36
N ALA A 335 -7.46 -0.24 -6.56
CA ALA A 335 -6.98 -1.08 -5.47
C ALA A 335 -5.58 -0.62 -5.03
N ASN A 336 -5.36 -0.54 -3.73
CA ASN A 336 -4.02 -0.36 -3.18
C ASN A 336 -3.33 -1.73 -3.05
N PRO A 337 -2.01 -1.77 -3.11
CA PRO A 337 -1.28 -3.03 -2.92
C PRO A 337 -1.05 -3.31 -1.43
N ASP A 338 -2.12 -3.25 -0.63
CA ASP A 338 -2.07 -3.55 0.80
C ASP A 338 -3.28 -4.37 1.26
N THR A 339 -3.04 -5.20 2.26
CA THR A 339 -4.06 -6.02 2.91
C THR A 339 -3.97 -5.83 4.42
N THR A 340 -5.10 -5.51 5.03
CA THR A 340 -5.25 -5.58 6.49
C THR A 340 -5.73 -6.98 6.84
N TYR A 341 -5.12 -7.61 7.83
CA TYR A 341 -5.34 -9.02 8.14
C TYR A 341 -5.16 -9.33 9.62
N PHE A 342 -5.76 -10.44 10.05
CA PHE A 342 -5.46 -11.10 11.31
C PHE A 342 -4.30 -12.06 11.11
N MET A 343 -3.23 -11.84 11.81
CA MET A 343 -2.12 -12.77 11.94
C MET A 343 -2.34 -13.62 13.18
N PHE A 344 -2.38 -14.94 13.00
CA PHE A 344 -2.61 -15.85 14.12
C PHE A 344 -1.30 -16.29 14.80
N ASN A 345 -1.34 -16.45 16.10
CA ASN A 345 -0.30 -17.12 16.85
C ASN A 345 -0.50 -18.64 16.73
N CYS A 346 0.33 -19.28 15.89
CA CYS A 346 0.26 -20.71 15.62
C CYS A 346 1.04 -21.58 16.64
N ASN A 347 1.66 -20.97 17.67
CA ASN A 347 2.36 -21.72 18.69
C ASN A 347 1.37 -22.60 19.50
N ALA A 348 1.81 -23.79 19.91
CA ALA A 348 0.97 -24.78 20.56
C ALA A 348 0.39 -24.31 21.93
N ASP A 349 0.98 -23.29 22.54
CA ASP A 349 0.53 -22.68 23.80
C ASP A 349 -0.45 -21.50 23.61
N SER A 350 -0.78 -21.15 22.36
CA SER A 350 -1.80 -20.16 22.02
C SER A 350 -3.18 -20.81 21.87
N ASN A 351 -4.25 -20.05 22.17
CA ASN A 351 -5.63 -20.48 21.92
C ASN A 351 -5.93 -20.64 20.42
N THR A 352 -5.10 -20.03 19.55
CA THR A 352 -5.16 -20.17 18.09
C THR A 352 -4.12 -21.16 17.53
N GLY A 353 -3.52 -22.00 18.39
CA GLY A 353 -2.54 -23.03 17.95
C GLY A 353 -3.15 -24.09 17.02
N ASN A 354 -4.44 -24.45 17.19
CA ASN A 354 -5.15 -25.41 16.33
C ASN A 354 -5.69 -24.73 15.06
N ASN A 355 -5.54 -25.37 13.89
CA ASN A 355 -5.95 -24.81 12.60
C ASN A 355 -7.48 -24.64 12.48
N LYS A 356 -8.31 -25.56 13.03
CA LYS A 356 -9.77 -25.41 13.01
C LYS A 356 -10.26 -24.22 13.81
N VAL A 357 -9.58 -23.89 14.92
CA VAL A 357 -9.86 -22.67 15.67
C VAL A 357 -9.60 -21.45 14.80
N ARG A 358 -8.47 -21.40 14.09
CA ARG A 358 -8.13 -20.29 13.17
C ARG A 358 -9.08 -20.22 11.97
N GLN A 359 -9.41 -21.36 11.37
CA GLN A 359 -10.40 -21.46 10.28
C GLN A 359 -11.76 -20.92 10.73
N ALA A 360 -12.24 -21.34 11.91
CA ALA A 360 -13.50 -20.86 12.47
C ALA A 360 -13.51 -19.35 12.68
N ILE A 361 -12.44 -18.77 13.24
CA ILE A 361 -12.30 -17.32 13.42
C ILE A 361 -12.29 -16.60 12.05
N SER A 362 -11.59 -17.18 11.06
CA SER A 362 -11.48 -16.59 9.73
C SER A 362 -12.82 -16.48 9.01
N ILE A 363 -13.70 -17.47 9.15
CA ILE A 363 -15.02 -17.50 8.51
C ILE A 363 -16.13 -16.87 9.34
N ALA A 364 -15.94 -16.71 10.66
CA ALA A 364 -16.91 -16.07 11.55
C ALA A 364 -17.02 -14.56 11.35
N LEU A 365 -15.98 -13.90 10.86
CA LEU A 365 -15.96 -12.45 10.69
C LEU A 365 -16.84 -12.01 9.51
N ASP A 366 -17.88 -11.24 9.78
CA ASP A 366 -18.65 -10.52 8.76
C ASP A 366 -17.86 -9.30 8.28
N ARG A 367 -17.12 -9.49 7.20
CA ARG A 367 -16.25 -8.45 6.61
C ARG A 367 -17.04 -7.30 6.00
N GLN A 368 -18.20 -7.60 5.41
CA GLN A 368 -19.01 -6.56 4.78
C GLN A 368 -19.65 -5.67 5.84
N GLU A 369 -20.23 -6.26 6.89
CA GLU A 369 -20.81 -5.48 7.99
C GLU A 369 -19.74 -4.66 8.74
N LEU A 370 -18.52 -5.21 8.93
CA LEU A 370 -17.39 -4.46 9.46
C LEU A 370 -17.06 -3.22 8.59
N ILE A 371 -17.04 -3.41 7.27
CA ILE A 371 -16.76 -2.33 6.32
C ILE A 371 -17.84 -1.25 6.37
N ASP A 372 -19.10 -1.66 6.35
CA ASP A 372 -20.24 -0.74 6.34
C ASP A 372 -20.36 0.03 7.65
N SER A 373 -20.17 -0.66 8.78
CA SER A 373 -20.33 -0.08 10.12
C SER A 373 -19.13 0.76 10.57
N CYS A 374 -17.89 0.35 10.24
CA CYS A 374 -16.68 0.97 10.78
C CYS A 374 -15.90 1.81 9.76
N TYR A 375 -16.01 1.52 8.45
CA TYR A 375 -15.19 2.13 7.40
C TYR A 375 -16.02 2.87 6.32
N ASN A 376 -17.29 3.15 6.60
CA ASN A 376 -18.20 3.86 5.67
C ASN A 376 -18.31 3.23 4.28
N GLY A 377 -18.17 1.91 4.15
CA GLY A 377 -18.24 1.19 2.89
C GLY A 377 -17.09 1.48 1.90
N VAL A 378 -15.98 2.05 2.36
CA VAL A 378 -14.89 2.49 1.45
C VAL A 378 -13.97 1.37 1.02
N PRO A 379 -13.35 0.54 1.93
CA PRO A 379 -12.54 -0.59 1.52
C PRO A 379 -13.38 -1.73 0.95
N THR A 380 -12.72 -2.77 0.47
CA THR A 380 -13.39 -4.01 0.01
C THR A 380 -13.03 -5.17 0.92
N ALA A 381 -13.96 -6.12 1.09
CA ALA A 381 -13.73 -7.35 1.84
C ALA A 381 -12.59 -8.15 1.20
N ALA A 382 -11.62 -8.57 2.01
CA ALA A 382 -10.49 -9.37 1.58
C ALA A 382 -10.71 -10.85 1.92
N PHE A 383 -10.52 -11.72 0.94
CA PHE A 383 -10.61 -13.18 1.06
C PHE A 383 -9.33 -13.88 0.61
N ASP A 384 -8.38 -13.13 0.04
CA ASP A 384 -7.01 -13.49 -0.27
C ASP A 384 -6.03 -12.56 0.44
N PHE A 385 -4.81 -13.03 0.70
CA PHE A 385 -3.78 -12.22 1.34
C PHE A 385 -3.09 -11.27 0.35
N VAL A 386 -2.80 -11.77 -0.85
CA VAL A 386 -2.23 -10.93 -1.91
C VAL A 386 -3.36 -10.08 -2.52
N PRO A 387 -3.26 -8.74 -2.47
CA PRO A 387 -4.34 -7.87 -2.98
C PRO A 387 -4.38 -7.84 -4.50
N PRO A 388 -5.55 -7.54 -5.11
CA PRO A 388 -5.73 -7.51 -6.57
C PRO A 388 -4.84 -6.54 -7.33
N ALA A 389 -4.25 -5.55 -6.64
CA ALA A 389 -3.31 -4.62 -7.24
C ALA A 389 -1.95 -5.26 -7.57
N VAL A 390 -1.64 -6.42 -6.97
CA VAL A 390 -0.37 -7.14 -7.15
C VAL A 390 -0.51 -8.15 -8.29
N THR A 391 0.47 -8.18 -9.18
CA THR A 391 0.49 -9.03 -10.38
C THR A 391 1.72 -9.94 -10.38
N VAL A 392 1.67 -11.00 -11.19
CA VAL A 392 2.83 -11.85 -11.49
C VAL A 392 3.33 -11.48 -12.88
N GLN A 393 4.45 -10.76 -12.97
CA GLN A 393 5.00 -10.31 -14.25
C GLN A 393 3.94 -9.61 -15.14
N GLY A 394 3.08 -8.78 -14.53
CA GLY A 394 2.00 -8.08 -15.21
C GLY A 394 0.71 -8.88 -15.41
N LYS A 395 0.67 -10.17 -15.05
CA LYS A 395 -0.57 -10.98 -15.08
C LYS A 395 -1.37 -10.79 -13.79
N GLU A 396 -2.69 -10.63 -13.93
CA GLU A 396 -3.62 -10.59 -12.79
C GLU A 396 -3.44 -11.86 -11.94
N PHE A 397 -3.35 -11.67 -10.63
CA PHE A 397 -3.21 -12.75 -9.67
C PHE A 397 -4.53 -13.03 -8.95
N ASN A 398 -5.05 -12.09 -8.19
CA ASN A 398 -6.30 -12.25 -7.43
C ASN A 398 -7.39 -11.27 -7.91
N LYS A 399 -8.65 -11.59 -7.62
CA LYS A 399 -9.81 -10.76 -7.93
C LYS A 399 -10.53 -10.31 -6.67
N LEU A 400 -11.04 -9.08 -6.69
CA LEU A 400 -11.85 -8.55 -5.59
C LEU A 400 -13.08 -9.42 -5.32
N GLY A 401 -13.30 -9.78 -4.05
CA GLY A 401 -14.48 -10.51 -3.60
C GLY A 401 -14.49 -12.02 -3.90
N GLU A 402 -13.44 -12.56 -4.50
CA GLU A 402 -13.16 -13.99 -4.59
C GLU A 402 -12.12 -14.36 -3.53
N GLY A 403 -11.76 -15.62 -3.37
CA GLY A 403 -10.60 -16.06 -2.60
C GLY A 403 -10.81 -17.22 -1.65
N TRP A 404 -9.68 -17.65 -1.04
CA TRP A 404 -9.62 -18.89 -0.28
C TRP A 404 -10.43 -18.85 1.02
N VAL A 405 -10.51 -17.70 1.70
CA VAL A 405 -11.33 -17.60 2.92
C VAL A 405 -12.82 -17.70 2.61
N LYS A 406 -13.26 -17.18 1.44
CA LYS A 406 -14.64 -17.34 0.98
C LYS A 406 -14.95 -18.80 0.67
N LYS A 407 -14.03 -19.47 -0.02
CA LYS A 407 -14.16 -20.91 -0.29
C LYS A 407 -14.18 -21.73 1.00
N LEU A 408 -13.37 -21.38 1.99
CA LEU A 408 -13.37 -22.01 3.31
C LEU A 408 -14.75 -21.86 4.00
N ALA A 409 -15.36 -20.67 3.93
CA ALA A 409 -16.69 -20.42 4.48
C ALA A 409 -17.80 -21.21 3.77
N GLU A 410 -17.73 -21.35 2.45
CA GLU A 410 -18.67 -22.16 1.67
C GLU A 410 -18.61 -23.65 2.06
N ASP A 411 -17.40 -24.18 2.30
CA ASP A 411 -17.19 -25.59 2.64
C ASP A 411 -17.46 -25.85 4.13
N ASN A 412 -17.45 -24.81 4.99
CA ASN A 412 -17.68 -24.90 6.45
C ASN A 412 -18.74 -23.87 6.90
N PRO A 413 -20.01 -24.09 6.59
CA PRO A 413 -21.07 -23.09 6.84
C PRO A 413 -21.42 -22.87 8.32
N ASP A 414 -20.88 -23.67 9.25
CA ASP A 414 -21.10 -23.55 10.69
C ASP A 414 -19.76 -23.26 11.42
N PRO A 415 -19.37 -21.98 11.54
CA PRO A 415 -18.14 -21.59 12.20
C PRO A 415 -18.10 -22.01 13.67
N LYS A 416 -19.26 -22.08 14.36
CA LYS A 416 -19.34 -22.49 15.76
C LYS A 416 -18.97 -23.96 15.93
N ALA A 417 -19.56 -24.84 15.12
CA ALA A 417 -19.26 -26.26 15.16
C ALA A 417 -17.75 -26.53 14.86
N LEU A 418 -17.18 -25.81 13.90
CA LEU A 418 -15.76 -25.91 13.57
C LEU A 418 -14.86 -25.41 14.72
N PHE A 419 -15.26 -24.33 15.41
CA PHE A 419 -14.58 -23.81 16.59
C PHE A 419 -14.60 -24.82 17.74
N GLU A 420 -15.78 -25.38 18.06
CA GLU A 420 -15.95 -26.39 19.12
C GLU A 420 -15.10 -27.64 18.86
N GLU A 421 -15.01 -28.07 17.59
CA GLU A 421 -14.14 -29.18 17.20
C GLU A 421 -12.67 -28.85 17.43
N GLY A 422 -12.21 -27.68 16.99
CA GLY A 422 -10.83 -27.22 17.16
C GLY A 422 -10.44 -27.04 18.64
N VAL A 423 -11.33 -26.47 19.45
CA VAL A 423 -11.15 -26.32 20.91
C VAL A 423 -10.99 -27.68 21.57
N LYS A 424 -11.80 -28.66 21.18
CA LYS A 424 -11.73 -30.04 21.69
C LYS A 424 -10.41 -30.71 21.27
N GLU A 425 -10.00 -30.59 20.02
CA GLU A 425 -8.74 -31.17 19.52
C GLU A 425 -7.53 -30.55 20.25
N ALA A 426 -7.55 -29.25 20.48
CA ALA A 426 -6.50 -28.52 21.20
C ALA A 426 -6.51 -28.75 22.72
N GLY A 427 -7.56 -29.39 23.26
CA GLY A 427 -7.69 -29.62 24.71
C GLY A 427 -7.91 -28.35 25.54
N LEU A 428 -8.50 -27.30 24.96
CA LEU A 428 -8.71 -25.99 25.58
C LEU A 428 -9.91 -25.96 26.58
N GLY A 429 -10.65 -27.05 26.67
CA GLY A 429 -11.76 -27.20 27.62
C GLY A 429 -13.12 -26.79 27.05
N ASP A 430 -13.91 -26.03 27.83
CA ASP A 430 -15.23 -25.55 27.39
C ASP A 430 -15.06 -24.37 26.41
N PRO A 431 -15.60 -24.42 25.19
CA PRO A 431 -15.54 -23.31 24.21
C PRO A 431 -15.97 -21.97 24.79
N ALA A 432 -16.99 -21.92 25.64
CA ALA A 432 -17.47 -20.69 26.31
C ALA A 432 -16.48 -20.11 27.34
N SER A 433 -15.46 -20.88 27.73
CA SER A 433 -14.41 -20.43 28.65
C SER A 433 -13.12 -19.99 27.92
N VAL A 434 -13.02 -20.28 26.63
CA VAL A 434 -11.86 -19.84 25.82
C VAL A 434 -11.89 -18.31 25.64
N THR A 435 -10.77 -17.66 25.90
CA THR A 435 -10.61 -16.21 25.69
C THR A 435 -9.59 -15.96 24.60
N ILE A 436 -10.02 -15.47 23.45
CA ILE A 436 -9.16 -15.06 22.33
C ILE A 436 -8.65 -13.64 22.57
N LYS A 437 -7.34 -13.46 22.59
CA LYS A 437 -6.69 -12.16 22.76
C LYS A 437 -6.43 -11.52 21.40
N LEU A 438 -7.22 -10.51 21.06
CA LEU A 438 -7.08 -9.70 19.84
C LEU A 438 -6.27 -8.45 20.15
N MET A 439 -5.08 -8.36 19.60
CA MET A 439 -4.21 -7.19 19.70
C MET A 439 -4.31 -6.34 18.43
N GLY A 440 -4.72 -5.08 18.57
CA GLY A 440 -4.79 -4.10 17.49
C GLY A 440 -3.60 -3.15 17.49
N SER A 441 -3.24 -2.65 16.31
CA SER A 441 -2.15 -1.67 16.11
C SER A 441 -2.65 -0.23 15.97
N ASP A 442 -3.95 0.01 16.15
CA ASP A 442 -4.58 1.33 15.99
C ASP A 442 -5.31 1.75 17.27
N THR A 443 -4.83 2.84 17.90
CA THR A 443 -5.43 3.44 19.10
C THR A 443 -6.41 4.57 18.80
N SER A 444 -6.70 4.86 17.52
CA SER A 444 -7.69 5.85 17.10
C SER A 444 -9.12 5.45 17.51
N GLN A 445 -10.08 6.36 17.35
CA GLN A 445 -11.48 6.02 17.57
C GLN A 445 -11.97 4.95 16.58
N GLU A 446 -11.50 4.99 15.33
CA GLU A 446 -11.81 3.99 14.31
C GLU A 446 -11.27 2.61 14.71
N GLY A 447 -10.00 2.54 15.16
CA GLY A 447 -9.38 1.30 15.64
C GLY A 447 -10.10 0.70 16.85
N ARG A 448 -10.59 1.54 17.78
CA ARG A 448 -11.40 1.05 18.91
C ARG A 448 -12.76 0.51 18.48
N THR A 449 -13.48 1.27 17.63
CA THR A 449 -14.80 0.88 17.14
C THR A 449 -14.74 -0.41 16.33
N SER A 450 -13.76 -0.55 15.46
CA SER A 450 -13.57 -1.78 14.68
C SER A 450 -13.14 -2.96 15.55
N GLY A 451 -12.32 -2.73 16.58
CA GLY A 451 -11.97 -3.75 17.58
C GLY A 451 -13.19 -4.26 18.35
N GLU A 452 -14.05 -3.36 18.84
CA GLU A 452 -15.31 -3.69 19.52
C GLU A 452 -16.29 -4.45 18.59
N PHE A 453 -16.37 -4.07 17.32
CA PHE A 453 -17.16 -4.79 16.32
C PHE A 453 -16.67 -6.23 16.14
N VAL A 454 -15.35 -6.42 15.94
CA VAL A 454 -14.76 -7.76 15.78
C VAL A 454 -14.99 -8.61 17.03
N GLN A 455 -14.83 -8.04 18.23
CA GLN A 455 -15.12 -8.71 19.49
C GLN A 455 -16.55 -9.24 19.50
N GLN A 456 -17.53 -8.37 19.28
CA GLN A 456 -18.94 -8.75 19.27
C GLN A 456 -19.23 -9.84 18.21
N CYS A 457 -18.76 -9.65 16.98
CA CYS A 457 -18.98 -10.57 15.87
C CYS A 457 -18.45 -11.98 16.19
N LEU A 458 -17.22 -12.09 16.70
CA LEU A 458 -16.62 -13.38 17.05
C LEU A 458 -17.27 -14.02 18.27
N GLU A 459 -17.62 -13.24 19.32
CA GLU A 459 -18.31 -13.76 20.51
C GLU A 459 -19.69 -14.31 20.16
N GLU A 460 -20.46 -13.60 19.32
CA GLU A 460 -21.79 -14.05 18.86
C GLU A 460 -21.70 -15.30 17.97
N ALA A 461 -20.75 -15.32 17.03
CA ALA A 461 -20.63 -16.41 16.07
C ALA A 461 -20.05 -17.70 16.69
N LEU A 462 -19.06 -17.58 17.58
CA LEU A 462 -18.31 -18.74 18.10
C LEU A 462 -18.70 -19.16 19.51
N GLY A 463 -19.31 -18.25 20.30
CA GLY A 463 -19.67 -18.49 21.70
C GLY A 463 -18.48 -18.50 22.65
N CYS A 464 -17.33 -17.97 22.25
CA CYS A 464 -16.14 -17.76 23.09
C CYS A 464 -16.13 -16.36 23.71
N LYS A 465 -15.04 -15.99 24.38
CA LYS A 465 -14.75 -14.62 24.81
C LYS A 465 -13.66 -14.02 23.93
N VAL A 466 -13.73 -12.72 23.67
CA VAL A 466 -12.68 -11.99 22.97
C VAL A 466 -12.24 -10.80 23.82
N GLU A 467 -10.94 -10.65 24.00
CA GLU A 467 -10.32 -9.57 24.76
C GLU A 467 -9.53 -8.70 23.78
N VAL A 468 -9.97 -7.44 23.61
CA VAL A 468 -9.35 -6.49 22.66
C VAL A 468 -8.35 -5.62 23.40
N ASP A 469 -7.12 -5.56 22.89
CA ASP A 469 -6.03 -4.74 23.40
C ASP A 469 -5.39 -3.93 22.25
N ASN A 470 -5.78 -2.66 22.12
CA ASN A 470 -5.24 -1.75 21.12
C ASN A 470 -4.02 -0.99 21.67
N GLN A 471 -2.87 -1.19 21.04
CA GLN A 471 -1.59 -0.60 21.40
C GLN A 471 -1.13 0.43 20.33
N ASP A 472 -0.31 1.40 20.73
CA ASP A 472 0.43 2.16 19.73
C ASP A 472 1.42 1.25 18.97
N TRP A 473 1.77 1.64 17.74
CA TRP A 473 2.57 0.81 16.83
C TRP A 473 3.87 0.29 17.48
N SER A 474 4.55 1.11 18.24
CA SER A 474 5.83 0.74 18.86
C SER A 474 5.64 -0.35 19.94
N GLN A 475 4.61 -0.21 20.78
CA GLN A 475 4.25 -1.21 21.80
C GLN A 475 3.73 -2.48 21.15
N PHE A 476 2.85 -2.34 20.15
CA PHE A 476 2.29 -3.46 19.39
C PHE A 476 3.41 -4.35 18.82
N ILE A 477 4.35 -3.77 18.07
CA ILE A 477 5.46 -4.51 17.45
C ILE A 477 6.34 -5.18 18.51
N ASN A 478 6.66 -4.48 19.60
CA ASN A 478 7.46 -5.06 20.69
C ASN A 478 6.81 -6.30 21.30
N ILE A 479 5.48 -6.30 21.49
CA ILE A 479 4.75 -7.45 22.03
C ILE A 479 4.67 -8.58 21.02
N VAL A 480 4.28 -8.27 19.77
CA VAL A 480 4.17 -9.25 18.67
C VAL A 480 5.48 -9.99 18.45
N GLN A 481 6.62 -9.29 18.48
CA GLN A 481 7.95 -9.88 18.32
C GLN A 481 8.34 -10.84 19.46
N THR A 482 7.63 -10.85 20.59
CA THR A 482 7.86 -11.87 21.64
C THR A 482 7.24 -13.23 21.28
N GLY A 483 6.29 -13.29 20.34
CA GLY A 483 5.48 -14.48 20.04
C GLY A 483 4.55 -14.90 21.19
N LYS A 484 4.28 -14.01 22.18
CA LYS A 484 3.53 -14.32 23.39
C LYS A 484 2.59 -13.19 23.79
N GLY A 485 1.52 -13.57 24.50
CA GLY A 485 0.58 -12.62 25.10
C GLY A 485 -0.53 -12.18 24.16
N TRP A 486 -0.60 -12.73 22.95
CA TRP A 486 -1.62 -12.50 21.94
C TRP A 486 -1.98 -13.80 21.20
N ASP A 487 -3.21 -13.92 20.74
CA ASP A 487 -3.70 -14.99 19.88
C ASP A 487 -3.90 -14.50 18.45
N ILE A 488 -4.40 -13.27 18.28
CA ILE A 488 -4.56 -12.57 17.00
C ILE A 488 -3.82 -11.24 17.09
N ALA A 489 -3.00 -10.93 16.11
CA ALA A 489 -2.47 -9.59 15.87
C ALA A 489 -3.12 -9.01 14.60
N TRP A 490 -3.79 -7.85 14.73
CA TRP A 490 -4.46 -7.18 13.62
C TRP A 490 -3.59 -6.05 13.08
N LEU A 491 -3.08 -6.23 11.86
CA LEU A 491 -2.14 -5.33 11.22
C LEU A 491 -2.38 -5.27 9.70
N ALA A 492 -1.58 -4.47 9.01
CA ALA A 492 -1.58 -4.39 7.55
C ALA A 492 -0.21 -4.69 6.98
N TRP A 493 -0.19 -5.25 5.77
CA TRP A 493 1.01 -5.39 4.95
C TRP A 493 0.79 -4.70 3.60
N GLY A 494 1.78 -3.91 3.17
CA GLY A 494 1.78 -3.25 1.87
C GLY A 494 2.97 -3.70 1.03
N ALA A 495 2.78 -3.83 -0.27
CA ALA A 495 3.81 -4.29 -1.18
C ALA A 495 4.93 -3.25 -1.38
N ASP A 496 6.17 -3.66 -1.20
CA ASP A 496 7.37 -2.89 -1.56
C ASP A 496 7.66 -2.97 -3.07
N PHE A 497 7.26 -4.08 -3.72
CA PHE A 497 7.39 -4.32 -5.16
C PHE A 497 6.23 -5.20 -5.66
N ASN A 498 6.00 -5.21 -6.98
CA ASN A 498 4.84 -5.82 -7.60
C ASN A 498 5.02 -7.33 -7.86
N ASP A 499 5.02 -8.12 -6.80
CA ASP A 499 5.05 -9.58 -6.88
C ASP A 499 4.40 -10.23 -5.64
N PRO A 500 3.67 -11.36 -5.76
CA PRO A 500 3.06 -12.07 -4.63
C PRO A 500 4.04 -12.53 -3.56
N SER A 501 5.31 -12.78 -3.93
CA SER A 501 6.36 -13.14 -2.96
C SER A 501 6.51 -12.10 -1.85
N ASN A 502 6.26 -10.81 -2.14
CA ASN A 502 6.32 -9.74 -1.15
C ASN A 502 5.34 -9.95 0.02
N PHE A 503 4.24 -10.66 -0.21
CA PHE A 503 3.26 -11.04 0.81
C PHE A 503 3.56 -12.42 1.40
N LEU A 504 3.67 -13.44 0.56
CA LEU A 504 3.70 -14.82 0.98
C LEU A 504 5.00 -15.20 1.69
N GLU A 505 6.15 -14.64 1.29
CA GLU A 505 7.43 -14.87 1.97
C GLU A 505 7.46 -14.34 3.42
N THR A 506 6.55 -13.44 3.81
CA THR A 506 6.40 -13.01 5.20
C THR A 506 5.99 -14.14 6.14
N CYS A 507 5.44 -15.23 5.59
CA CYS A 507 5.01 -16.42 6.31
C CYS A 507 5.92 -17.64 6.09
N HIS A 508 6.94 -17.56 5.21
CA HIS A 508 7.91 -18.63 4.98
C HIS A 508 8.72 -18.92 6.25
N SER A 509 8.91 -20.18 6.61
CA SER A 509 9.46 -20.57 7.93
C SER A 509 10.87 -20.05 8.21
N GLN A 510 11.68 -19.74 7.18
CA GLN A 510 13.03 -19.20 7.30
C GLN A 510 13.09 -17.66 7.24
N THR A 511 12.12 -17.01 6.63
CA THR A 511 12.10 -15.56 6.36
C THR A 511 10.92 -14.84 7.02
N ALA A 512 10.14 -15.55 7.85
CA ALA A 512 8.94 -15.01 8.50
C ALA A 512 9.19 -13.65 9.16
N ALA A 513 8.35 -12.68 8.82
CA ALA A 513 8.43 -11.32 9.35
C ALA A 513 8.17 -11.25 10.87
N TYR A 514 7.38 -12.22 11.39
CA TYR A 514 6.94 -12.28 12.78
C TYR A 514 7.02 -13.72 13.33
N PRO A 515 7.30 -13.90 14.65
CA PRO A 515 7.46 -15.20 15.28
C PRO A 515 6.10 -15.86 15.59
N THR A 516 5.29 -16.10 14.58
CA THR A 516 3.95 -16.72 14.70
C THR A 516 4.00 -18.21 15.07
N GLY A 517 5.14 -18.86 14.93
CA GLY A 517 5.26 -20.32 15.06
C GLY A 517 4.72 -21.11 13.88
N TYR A 518 4.22 -20.47 12.82
CA TYR A 518 3.77 -21.15 11.60
C TYR A 518 4.93 -21.80 10.88
N LYS A 519 4.75 -23.05 10.44
CA LYS A 519 5.68 -23.83 9.62
C LYS A 519 4.91 -24.83 8.79
N ASN A 520 5.15 -24.83 7.49
CA ASN A 520 4.62 -25.82 6.56
C ASN A 520 5.64 -26.05 5.44
N GLU A 521 6.19 -27.27 5.37
CA GLU A 521 7.27 -27.60 4.41
C GLU A 521 6.78 -27.54 2.95
N GLU A 522 5.51 -27.85 2.66
CA GLU A 522 4.98 -27.76 1.31
C GLU A 522 4.75 -26.30 0.90
N PHE A 523 4.26 -25.46 1.81
CA PHE A 523 4.17 -24.02 1.60
C PHE A 523 5.54 -23.42 1.28
N ASP A 524 6.53 -23.69 2.11
CA ASP A 524 7.90 -23.20 1.92
C ASP A 524 8.46 -23.65 0.56
N LYS A 525 8.28 -24.91 0.21
CA LYS A 525 8.73 -25.48 -1.06
C LYS A 525 8.07 -24.82 -2.28
N LEU A 526 6.77 -24.54 -2.24
CA LEU A 526 6.07 -23.84 -3.32
C LEU A 526 6.62 -22.44 -3.53
N LEU A 527 6.94 -21.72 -2.44
CA LEU A 527 7.56 -20.40 -2.52
C LEU A 527 8.99 -20.45 -3.07
N ASP A 528 9.80 -21.44 -2.63
CA ASP A 528 11.16 -21.64 -3.14
C ASP A 528 11.16 -21.98 -4.65
N GLU A 529 10.18 -22.77 -5.12
CA GLU A 529 9.98 -23.06 -6.54
C GLU A 529 9.54 -21.80 -7.31
N ALA A 530 8.56 -21.03 -6.78
CA ALA A 530 8.08 -19.80 -7.40
C ALA A 530 9.17 -18.71 -7.51
N LYS A 531 10.12 -18.71 -6.58
CA LYS A 531 11.24 -17.75 -6.53
C LYS A 531 12.14 -17.82 -7.76
N VAL A 532 12.30 -19.00 -8.35
CA VAL A 532 13.23 -19.24 -9.48
C VAL A 532 12.50 -19.56 -10.80
N GLU A 533 11.18 -19.81 -10.77
CA GLU A 533 10.38 -20.11 -11.96
C GLU A 533 10.26 -18.85 -12.85
N GLN A 534 10.58 -18.98 -14.14
CA GLN A 534 10.54 -17.87 -15.11
C GLN A 534 9.21 -17.79 -15.88
N ASP A 535 8.44 -18.89 -15.94
CA ASP A 535 7.14 -18.93 -16.59
C ASP A 535 6.07 -18.30 -15.68
N ALA A 536 5.50 -17.19 -16.11
CA ALA A 536 4.52 -16.45 -15.32
C ALA A 536 3.26 -17.25 -14.98
N ASP A 537 2.78 -18.13 -15.88
CA ASP A 537 1.58 -18.93 -15.62
C ASP A 537 1.85 -20.01 -14.55
N LYS A 538 3.03 -20.63 -14.59
CA LYS A 538 3.45 -21.55 -13.54
C LYS A 538 3.67 -20.85 -12.21
N ARG A 539 4.26 -19.65 -12.21
CA ARG A 539 4.41 -18.85 -10.98
C ARG A 539 3.06 -18.49 -10.36
N VAL A 540 2.09 -18.07 -11.19
CA VAL A 540 0.71 -17.84 -10.74
C VAL A 540 0.17 -19.08 -10.03
N GLN A 541 0.32 -20.27 -10.61
CA GLN A 541 -0.18 -21.51 -10.01
C GLN A 541 0.54 -21.85 -8.70
N LEU A 542 1.87 -21.74 -8.64
CA LEU A 542 2.65 -22.01 -7.43
C LEU A 542 2.22 -21.09 -6.28
N PHE A 543 2.02 -19.80 -6.55
CA PHE A 543 1.55 -18.85 -5.54
C PHE A 543 0.10 -19.09 -5.11
N HIS A 544 -0.79 -19.49 -6.03
CA HIS A 544 -2.16 -19.87 -5.66
C HIS A 544 -2.19 -21.13 -4.78
N ASP A 545 -1.37 -22.14 -5.09
CA ASP A 545 -1.27 -23.34 -4.27
C ASP A 545 -0.69 -23.04 -2.89
N ALA A 546 0.31 -22.15 -2.80
CA ALA A 546 0.86 -21.69 -1.53
C ALA A 546 -0.19 -20.88 -0.73
N GLU A 547 -0.89 -19.94 -1.37
CA GLU A 547 -1.91 -19.11 -0.71
C GLU A 547 -3.09 -19.96 -0.22
N LYS A 548 -3.46 -21.04 -0.96
CA LYS A 548 -4.44 -22.03 -0.50
C LYS A 548 -4.01 -22.69 0.81
N ILE A 549 -2.78 -23.18 0.89
CA ILE A 549 -2.28 -23.78 2.15
C ILE A 549 -2.36 -22.77 3.29
N LEU A 550 -1.89 -21.54 3.05
CA LEU A 550 -1.82 -20.49 4.07
C LEU A 550 -3.19 -20.08 4.61
N LEU A 551 -4.21 -19.95 3.75
CA LEU A 551 -5.52 -19.35 4.10
C LEU A 551 -6.62 -20.38 4.31
N TYR A 552 -6.60 -21.47 3.55
CA TYR A 552 -7.65 -22.48 3.57
C TYR A 552 -7.27 -23.69 4.43
N ASP A 553 -6.11 -24.33 4.15
CA ASP A 553 -5.75 -25.58 4.82
C ASP A 553 -5.28 -25.32 6.26
N ASP A 554 -4.38 -24.34 6.48
CA ASP A 554 -3.77 -24.04 7.77
C ASP A 554 -4.39 -22.82 8.46
N ALA A 555 -5.01 -21.92 7.69
CA ALA A 555 -5.50 -20.62 8.15
C ALA A 555 -4.49 -19.90 9.07
N ALA A 556 -3.22 -19.81 8.64
CA ALA A 556 -2.17 -19.19 9.46
C ALA A 556 -2.34 -17.68 9.60
N LEU A 557 -3.09 -17.07 8.70
CA LEU A 557 -3.60 -15.70 8.78
C LEU A 557 -4.99 -15.60 8.13
N SER A 558 -5.69 -14.50 8.36
CA SER A 558 -7.01 -14.24 7.75
C SER A 558 -7.06 -12.82 7.20
N PRO A 559 -7.14 -12.62 5.88
CA PRO A 559 -7.37 -11.32 5.28
C PRO A 559 -8.69 -10.72 5.75
N VAL A 560 -8.72 -9.41 5.97
CA VAL A 560 -9.90 -8.70 6.48
C VAL A 560 -10.41 -7.70 5.45
N ILE A 561 -9.56 -6.76 5.03
CA ILE A 561 -9.90 -5.74 4.03
C ILE A 561 -8.75 -5.48 3.07
N HIS A 562 -9.09 -5.21 1.80
CA HIS A 562 -8.22 -4.55 0.83
C HIS A 562 -8.59 -3.07 0.76
N ARG A 563 -7.60 -2.20 0.88
CA ARG A 563 -7.83 -0.78 0.74
C ARG A 563 -8.01 -0.40 -0.72
N ILE A 564 -8.92 0.52 -0.95
CA ILE A 564 -9.12 1.14 -2.26
C ILE A 564 -8.98 2.66 -2.14
N ALA A 565 -8.53 3.29 -3.21
CA ALA A 565 -8.48 4.74 -3.32
C ALA A 565 -9.49 5.21 -4.36
N ASN A 566 -10.47 6.02 -3.94
CA ASN A 566 -11.33 6.79 -4.84
C ASN A 566 -10.62 8.10 -5.15
N VAL A 567 -10.04 8.24 -6.33
CA VAL A 567 -9.27 9.42 -6.70
C VAL A 567 -10.08 10.30 -7.63
N PHE A 568 -10.44 11.49 -7.15
CA PHE A 568 -11.11 12.53 -7.93
C PHE A 568 -10.08 13.48 -8.54
N ARG A 569 -10.22 13.74 -9.82
CA ARG A 569 -9.35 14.62 -10.60
C ARG A 569 -10.17 15.66 -11.34
N ARG A 570 -9.65 16.87 -11.49
CA ARG A 570 -10.25 17.87 -12.36
C ARG A 570 -10.37 17.34 -13.79
N SER A 571 -11.50 17.64 -14.44
CA SER A 571 -11.85 17.12 -15.77
C SER A 571 -10.88 17.51 -16.89
N TYR A 572 -10.01 18.49 -16.66
CA TYR A 572 -8.95 18.90 -17.59
C TYR A 572 -7.62 18.13 -17.43
N ILE A 573 -7.47 17.28 -16.40
CA ILE A 573 -6.26 16.44 -16.26
C ILE A 573 -6.30 15.32 -17.28
N ARG A 574 -5.19 15.10 -17.95
CA ARG A 574 -4.99 14.05 -18.95
C ARG A 574 -3.80 13.17 -18.58
N ASN A 575 -3.90 11.92 -18.98
CA ASN A 575 -2.82 10.94 -18.88
C ASN A 575 -2.28 10.78 -17.45
N ALA A 576 -3.17 10.84 -16.44
CA ALA A 576 -2.81 10.61 -15.04
C ALA A 576 -2.43 9.14 -14.81
N ASN A 577 -1.54 8.88 -13.84
CA ASN A 577 -1.21 7.52 -13.44
C ASN A 577 -2.41 6.86 -12.75
N TYR A 578 -2.66 5.60 -13.10
CA TYR A 578 -3.68 4.77 -12.46
C TYR A 578 -3.05 3.75 -11.50
N SER A 579 -2.07 2.98 -11.96
CA SER A 579 -1.42 1.96 -11.13
C SER A 579 -0.68 2.59 -9.94
N PHE A 580 -0.77 1.93 -8.80
CA PHE A 580 0.03 2.29 -7.62
C PHE A 580 1.53 2.15 -7.91
N PHE A 581 1.90 1.13 -8.68
CA PHE A 581 3.30 0.84 -9.02
C PHE A 581 3.87 1.72 -10.15
N SER A 582 3.06 2.60 -10.75
CA SER A 582 3.59 3.51 -11.78
C SER A 582 4.70 4.42 -11.22
N THR A 583 5.85 4.37 -11.85
CA THR A 583 7.02 5.19 -11.50
C THR A 583 7.19 6.41 -12.42
N MET A 584 6.15 6.72 -13.22
CA MET A 584 6.19 7.85 -14.17
C MET A 584 6.13 9.22 -13.48
N GLY A 585 5.72 9.30 -12.22
CA GLY A 585 5.57 10.57 -11.50
C GLY A 585 4.63 11.52 -12.26
N MET A 586 5.04 12.78 -12.41
CA MET A 586 4.28 13.81 -13.13
C MET A 586 4.66 13.92 -14.63
N SER A 587 5.60 13.10 -15.11
CA SER A 587 6.26 13.28 -16.42
C SER A 587 5.32 13.16 -17.63
N ARG A 588 4.23 12.37 -17.50
CA ARG A 588 3.27 12.14 -18.61
C ARG A 588 1.97 12.91 -18.45
N ILE A 589 1.72 13.50 -17.31
CA ILE A 589 0.48 14.23 -17.01
C ILE A 589 0.51 15.58 -17.75
N PHE A 590 -0.65 15.99 -18.27
CA PHE A 590 -0.82 17.32 -18.86
C PHE A 590 -2.26 17.83 -18.64
N THR A 591 -2.49 19.10 -18.92
CA THR A 591 -3.83 19.69 -18.85
C THR A 591 -4.36 20.03 -20.23
N SER A 592 -5.66 19.83 -20.45
CA SER A 592 -6.38 20.14 -21.67
C SER A 592 -7.80 20.60 -21.36
N GLY A 593 -8.10 21.84 -21.70
CA GLY A 593 -9.40 22.47 -21.48
C GLY A 593 -9.57 23.05 -20.07
N ARG A 594 -8.49 23.45 -19.38
CA ARG A 594 -8.52 24.25 -18.15
C ARG A 594 -9.09 25.63 -18.47
N LYS A 595 -10.14 26.04 -17.76
CA LYS A 595 -10.82 27.34 -17.92
C LYS A 595 -10.24 28.38 -16.97
#